data_c669afbccdd3c4bfee738f7292f1ae6a
#
_entry.id   c669afbccdd3c4bfee738f7292f1ae6a
#
_cell.length_a   1.000
_cell.length_b   1.000
_cell.length_c   1.000
_cell.angle_alpha   90.00
_cell.angle_beta   90.00
_cell.angle_gamma   90.00
#
_symmetry.space_group_name_H-M   'P 1'
#
loop_
_entity.id
_entity.type
_entity.pdbx_description
1 polymer ?
#
loop_
_entity_poly.entity_id
_entity_poly.type
_entity_poly.pdbx_seq_one_letter_code
_entity_poly.pdbx_strand_id
1 'polypeptide(L)'
;MSKNIILCGFMGSGKTTIGHRLAVLLDRPFLDMDAYIEEQEGMTIKEIFAQKGEEAFRRMETEACRTLSKEKNLIIGSGGGTVLREENAALLRENGVILLLDVPLWVLQKRLQYDTHRPLLQKPNREEIILDLYHQRTPLYRSAADYRVHTKKTALQTAEFIARKFGNL
;
A
#
# COMPACT_ATOMS: atom_id res chain seq x y z
N MET A 1 -6.35 -20.70 -10.74
CA MET A 1 -5.99 -19.31 -11.13
C MET A 1 -5.49 -18.60 -9.90
N SER A 2 -4.31 -17.99 -9.99
CA SER A 2 -3.66 -17.38 -8.82
C SER A 2 -4.37 -16.10 -8.35
N LYS A 3 -4.55 -15.99 -7.04
CA LYS A 3 -5.11 -14.78 -6.41
C LYS A 3 -4.12 -13.61 -6.51
N ASN A 4 -4.64 -12.40 -6.44
CA ASN A 4 -3.82 -11.20 -6.30
C ASN A 4 -3.15 -11.17 -4.92
N ILE A 5 -1.95 -10.63 -4.85
CA ILE A 5 -1.25 -10.32 -3.59
C ILE A 5 -1.29 -8.81 -3.40
N ILE A 6 -2.01 -8.35 -2.39
CA ILE A 6 -2.15 -6.93 -2.08
C ILE A 6 -1.23 -6.59 -0.92
N LEU A 7 -0.29 -5.68 -1.14
CA LEU A 7 0.60 -5.17 -0.10
C LEU A 7 0.01 -3.88 0.47
N CYS A 8 -0.27 -3.84 1.75
CA CYS A 8 -0.69 -2.64 2.46
C CYS A 8 0.27 -2.32 3.61
N GLY A 9 0.16 -1.14 4.15
CA GLY A 9 0.97 -0.69 5.26
C GLY A 9 1.21 0.81 5.26
N PHE A 10 1.80 1.28 6.33
CA PHE A 10 2.10 2.68 6.55
C PHE A 10 3.05 3.24 5.48
N MET A 11 3.06 4.55 5.31
CA MET A 11 4.07 5.22 4.47
C MET A 11 5.47 4.82 4.93
N GLY A 12 6.38 4.57 3.98
CA GLY A 12 7.73 4.11 4.29
C GLY A 12 7.85 2.62 4.66
N SER A 13 6.77 1.84 4.59
CA SER A 13 6.80 0.40 4.91
C SER A 13 7.47 -0.47 3.85
N GLY A 14 7.71 0.07 2.65
CA GLY A 14 8.44 -0.64 1.58
C GLY A 14 7.55 -1.35 0.56
N LYS A 15 6.27 -1.01 0.45
CA LYS A 15 5.31 -1.64 -0.48
C LYS A 15 5.82 -1.69 -1.92
N THR A 16 6.29 -0.57 -2.44
CA THR A 16 6.79 -0.49 -3.83
C THR A 16 8.06 -1.31 -4.03
N THR A 17 9.05 -1.16 -3.16
CA THR A 17 10.32 -1.89 -3.27
C THR A 17 10.12 -3.40 -3.12
N ILE A 18 9.34 -3.82 -2.12
CA ILE A 18 9.02 -5.24 -1.89
C ILE A 18 8.16 -5.77 -3.04
N GLY A 19 7.19 -4.98 -3.52
CA GLY A 19 6.32 -5.33 -4.63
C GLY A 19 7.10 -5.63 -5.93
N HIS A 20 8.04 -4.78 -6.30
CA HIS A 20 8.90 -5.02 -7.46
C HIS A 20 9.78 -6.27 -7.30
N ARG A 21 10.35 -6.51 -6.11
CA ARG A 21 11.13 -7.73 -5.84
C ARG A 21 10.26 -8.98 -5.92
N LEU A 22 9.06 -8.90 -5.37
CA LEU A 22 8.11 -10.00 -5.39
C LEU A 22 7.64 -10.32 -6.83
N ALA A 23 7.43 -9.29 -7.65
CA ALA A 23 7.08 -9.42 -9.07
C ALA A 23 8.11 -10.26 -9.83
N VAL A 24 9.40 -9.97 -9.62
CA VAL A 24 10.49 -10.74 -10.23
C VAL A 24 10.52 -12.19 -9.72
N LEU A 25 10.36 -12.39 -8.39
CA LEU A 25 10.43 -13.73 -7.79
C LEU A 25 9.28 -14.65 -8.22
N LEU A 26 8.10 -14.08 -8.46
CA LEU A 26 6.89 -14.84 -8.80
C LEU A 26 6.53 -14.82 -10.30
N ASP A 27 7.27 -14.07 -11.10
CA ASP A 27 6.94 -13.81 -12.52
C ASP A 27 5.50 -13.29 -12.67
N ARG A 28 5.15 -12.27 -11.86
CA ARG A 28 3.83 -11.62 -11.85
C ARG A 28 4.00 -10.11 -12.03
N PRO A 29 3.07 -9.42 -12.72
CA PRO A 29 3.13 -7.98 -12.85
C PRO A 29 2.90 -7.29 -11.49
N PHE A 30 3.65 -6.22 -11.22
CA PHE A 30 3.45 -5.32 -10.09
C PHE A 30 2.71 -4.07 -10.56
N LEU A 31 1.70 -3.67 -9.78
CA LEU A 31 0.92 -2.46 -9.99
C LEU A 31 0.91 -1.63 -8.69
N ASP A 32 1.36 -0.39 -8.79
CA ASP A 32 1.18 0.61 -7.73
C ASP A 32 -0.14 1.33 -7.94
N MET A 33 -1.03 1.32 -6.94
CA MET A 33 -2.37 1.90 -7.09
C MET A 33 -2.36 3.41 -7.26
N ASP A 34 -1.45 4.12 -6.61
CA ASP A 34 -1.36 5.57 -6.77
C ASP A 34 -0.92 5.92 -8.20
N ALA A 35 0.10 5.22 -8.73
CA ALA A 35 0.52 5.39 -10.12
C ALA A 35 -0.58 5.01 -11.11
N TYR A 36 -1.33 3.96 -10.84
CA TYR A 36 -2.49 3.56 -11.66
C TYR A 36 -3.56 4.67 -11.70
N ILE A 37 -3.91 5.27 -10.57
CA ILE A 37 -4.88 6.36 -10.51
C ILE A 37 -4.36 7.59 -11.28
N GLU A 38 -3.09 7.95 -11.11
CA GLU A 38 -2.47 9.06 -11.84
C GLU A 38 -2.54 8.85 -13.36
N GLU A 39 -2.27 7.63 -13.82
CA GLU A 39 -2.36 7.28 -15.24
C GLU A 39 -3.81 7.37 -15.76
N GLN A 40 -4.80 6.87 -15.01
CA GLN A 40 -6.22 6.95 -15.40
C GLN A 40 -6.73 8.37 -15.46
N GLU A 41 -6.30 9.22 -14.54
CA GLU A 41 -6.78 10.61 -14.43
C GLU A 41 -5.97 11.59 -15.27
N GLY A 42 -4.79 11.21 -15.76
CA GLY A 42 -3.88 12.11 -16.49
C GLY A 42 -3.33 13.24 -15.64
N MET A 43 -3.30 13.08 -14.33
CA MET A 43 -2.80 14.08 -13.37
C MET A 43 -2.23 13.40 -12.11
N THR A 44 -1.30 14.10 -11.45
CA THR A 44 -0.69 13.62 -10.22
C THR A 44 -1.68 13.60 -9.05
N ILE A 45 -1.43 12.78 -8.05
CA ILE A 45 -2.24 12.76 -6.81
C ILE A 45 -2.33 14.17 -6.20
N LYS A 46 -1.23 14.91 -6.20
CA LYS A 46 -1.19 16.30 -5.71
C LYS A 46 -2.15 17.22 -6.49
N GLU A 47 -2.18 17.10 -7.80
CA GLU A 47 -3.10 17.85 -8.66
C GLU A 47 -4.56 17.43 -8.44
N ILE A 48 -4.83 16.13 -8.27
CA ILE A 48 -6.16 15.61 -7.94
C ILE A 48 -6.67 16.23 -6.63
N PHE A 49 -5.86 16.23 -5.58
CA PHE A 49 -6.23 16.86 -4.30
C PHE A 49 -6.48 18.36 -4.44
N ALA A 50 -5.62 19.07 -5.19
CA ALA A 50 -5.77 20.50 -5.38
C ALA A 50 -7.00 20.91 -6.21
N GLN A 51 -7.32 20.14 -7.26
CA GLN A 51 -8.38 20.48 -8.22
C GLN A 51 -9.73 19.82 -7.88
N LYS A 52 -9.71 18.59 -7.37
CA LYS A 52 -10.93 17.77 -7.16
C LYS A 52 -11.21 17.46 -5.68
N GLY A 53 -10.23 17.65 -4.80
CA GLY A 53 -10.33 17.42 -3.36
C GLY A 53 -10.11 15.97 -2.94
N GLU A 54 -9.96 15.78 -1.64
CA GLU A 54 -9.67 14.46 -1.04
C GLU A 54 -10.78 13.44 -1.30
N GLU A 55 -12.04 13.83 -1.15
CA GLU A 55 -13.15 12.90 -1.31
C GLU A 55 -13.26 12.36 -2.75
N ALA A 56 -12.93 13.18 -3.76
CA ALA A 56 -12.83 12.73 -5.14
C ALA A 56 -11.73 11.68 -5.29
N PHE A 57 -10.57 11.90 -4.71
CA PHE A 57 -9.47 10.93 -4.71
C PHE A 57 -9.89 9.60 -4.03
N ARG A 58 -10.60 9.67 -2.90
CA ARG A 58 -11.10 8.47 -2.22
C ARG A 58 -12.10 7.68 -3.07
N ARG A 59 -12.94 8.34 -3.86
CA ARG A 59 -13.79 7.67 -4.86
C ARG A 59 -12.97 7.00 -5.96
N MET A 60 -11.90 7.64 -6.43
CA MET A 60 -10.99 7.07 -7.42
C MET A 60 -10.28 5.82 -6.87
N GLU A 61 -9.86 5.82 -5.61
CA GLU A 61 -9.32 4.63 -4.95
C GLU A 61 -10.34 3.47 -4.95
N THR A 62 -11.59 3.75 -4.64
CA THR A 62 -12.66 2.73 -4.63
C THR A 62 -12.93 2.18 -6.03
N GLU A 63 -12.97 3.03 -7.07
CA GLU A 63 -13.11 2.57 -8.45
C GLU A 63 -11.90 1.75 -8.92
N ALA A 64 -10.69 2.14 -8.54
CA ALA A 64 -9.49 1.35 -8.80
C ALA A 64 -9.59 -0.02 -8.13
N CYS A 65 -10.01 -0.10 -6.85
CA CYS A 65 -10.25 -1.37 -6.17
C CYS A 65 -11.27 -2.23 -6.90
N ARG A 66 -12.38 -1.65 -7.36
CA ARG A 66 -13.44 -2.35 -8.10
C ARG A 66 -12.95 -2.90 -9.43
N THR A 67 -12.11 -2.18 -10.13
CA THR A 67 -11.51 -2.63 -11.39
C THR A 67 -10.49 -3.71 -11.14
N LEU A 68 -9.55 -3.49 -10.23
CA LEU A 68 -8.45 -4.41 -9.95
C LEU A 68 -8.91 -5.69 -9.25
N SER A 69 -10.04 -5.68 -8.54
CA SER A 69 -10.62 -6.89 -7.94
C SER A 69 -11.05 -7.93 -8.98
N LYS A 70 -11.30 -7.51 -10.22
CA LYS A 70 -11.65 -8.42 -11.33
C LYS A 70 -10.43 -9.06 -11.97
N GLU A 71 -9.27 -8.46 -11.82
CA GLU A 71 -7.99 -8.99 -12.31
C GLU A 71 -7.48 -10.13 -11.42
N LYS A 72 -6.55 -10.89 -11.96
CA LYS A 72 -5.91 -12.03 -11.27
C LYS A 72 -4.42 -12.03 -11.51
N ASN A 73 -3.71 -12.71 -10.62
CA ASN A 73 -2.26 -12.90 -10.75
C ASN A 73 -1.44 -11.61 -10.65
N LEU A 74 -2.00 -10.54 -10.04
CA LEU A 74 -1.30 -9.28 -9.81
C LEU A 74 -0.64 -9.23 -8.44
N ILE A 75 0.43 -8.46 -8.35
CA ILE A 75 0.95 -7.93 -7.09
C ILE A 75 0.57 -6.45 -7.06
N ILE A 76 -0.20 -6.05 -6.06
CA ILE A 76 -0.76 -4.70 -5.95
C ILE A 76 -0.17 -4.01 -4.72
N GLY A 77 0.51 -2.88 -4.91
CA GLY A 77 0.86 -1.97 -3.83
C GLY A 77 -0.29 -1.00 -3.60
N SER A 78 -1.01 -1.14 -2.48
CA SER A 78 -2.12 -0.24 -2.17
C SER A 78 -1.63 1.14 -1.76
N GLY A 79 -2.43 2.17 -2.02
CA GLY A 79 -2.22 3.50 -1.44
C GLY A 79 -2.28 3.46 0.10
N GLY A 80 -1.67 4.44 0.75
CA GLY A 80 -1.60 4.48 2.22
C GLY A 80 -2.95 4.54 2.92
N GLY A 81 -3.98 5.06 2.27
CA GLY A 81 -5.34 5.16 2.81
C GLY A 81 -6.34 4.16 2.23
N THR A 82 -5.96 3.42 1.19
CA THR A 82 -6.91 2.62 0.41
C THR A 82 -7.64 1.59 1.25
N VAL A 83 -6.91 0.72 1.95
CA VAL A 83 -7.51 -0.38 2.75
C VAL A 83 -8.10 0.08 4.10
N LEU A 84 -7.97 1.35 4.45
CA LEU A 84 -8.60 1.90 5.65
C LEU A 84 -10.12 2.01 5.52
N ARG A 85 -10.63 2.02 4.28
CA ARG A 85 -12.06 1.89 3.99
C ARG A 85 -12.40 0.40 3.84
N GLU A 86 -13.37 -0.05 4.62
CA GLU A 86 -13.81 -1.46 4.63
C GLU A 86 -14.30 -1.92 3.26
N GLU A 87 -15.02 -1.06 2.53
CA GLU A 87 -15.47 -1.33 1.16
C GLU A 87 -14.29 -1.70 0.24
N ASN A 88 -13.21 -0.94 0.29
CA ASN A 88 -12.02 -1.19 -0.55
C ASN A 88 -11.34 -2.51 -0.19
N ALA A 89 -11.21 -2.79 1.10
CA ALA A 89 -10.65 -4.05 1.57
C ALA A 89 -11.52 -5.25 1.14
N ALA A 90 -12.84 -5.11 1.21
CA ALA A 90 -13.78 -6.15 0.77
C ALA A 90 -13.63 -6.43 -0.73
N LEU A 91 -13.61 -5.37 -1.57
CA LEU A 91 -13.42 -5.49 -3.02
C LEU A 91 -12.10 -6.21 -3.35
N LEU A 92 -10.99 -5.79 -2.75
CA LEU A 92 -9.69 -6.39 -3.01
C LEU A 92 -9.61 -7.87 -2.59
N ARG A 93 -10.37 -8.27 -1.57
CA ARG A 93 -10.43 -9.67 -1.11
C ARG A 93 -11.21 -10.59 -2.04
N GLU A 94 -12.05 -10.10 -2.93
CA GLU A 94 -12.83 -10.94 -3.85
C GLU A 94 -11.92 -11.91 -4.64
N ASN A 95 -10.81 -11.41 -5.15
CA ASN A 95 -9.81 -12.19 -5.88
C ASN A 95 -8.39 -12.04 -5.34
N GLY A 96 -8.22 -11.63 -4.10
CA GLY A 96 -6.91 -11.33 -3.54
C GLY A 96 -6.74 -11.69 -2.07
N VAL A 97 -5.52 -11.50 -1.60
CA VAL A 97 -5.12 -11.64 -0.20
C VAL A 97 -4.38 -10.38 0.22
N ILE A 98 -4.80 -9.75 1.30
CA ILE A 98 -4.23 -8.50 1.81
C ILE A 98 -3.14 -8.83 2.84
N LEU A 99 -1.91 -8.46 2.52
CA LEU A 99 -0.74 -8.62 3.38
C LEU A 99 -0.32 -7.26 3.95
N LEU A 100 -0.38 -7.12 5.27
CA LEU A 100 0.17 -5.96 5.97
C LEU A 100 1.68 -6.10 6.12
N LEU A 101 2.43 -5.15 5.56
CA LEU A 101 3.85 -4.99 5.86
C LEU A 101 3.98 -4.29 7.21
N ASP A 102 4.20 -5.09 8.25
CA ASP A 102 4.27 -4.62 9.64
C ASP A 102 5.71 -4.21 9.98
N VAL A 103 5.94 -2.90 9.98
CA VAL A 103 7.26 -2.29 10.25
C VAL A 103 7.20 -1.58 11.60
N PRO A 104 8.19 -1.77 12.48
CA PRO A 104 8.26 -1.05 13.74
C PRO A 104 8.29 0.47 13.54
N LEU A 105 7.62 1.22 14.41
CA LEU A 105 7.51 2.68 14.34
C LEU A 105 8.87 3.37 14.22
N TRP A 106 9.86 2.96 15.01
CA TRP A 106 11.20 3.56 14.98
C TRP A 106 11.90 3.42 13.63
N VAL A 107 11.64 2.32 12.90
CA VAL A 107 12.16 2.12 11.53
C VAL A 107 11.48 3.07 10.57
N LEU A 108 10.16 3.23 10.67
CA LEU A 108 9.39 4.17 9.86
C LEU A 108 9.83 5.62 10.11
N GLN A 109 10.00 6.01 11.37
CA GLN A 109 10.50 7.33 11.74
C GLN A 109 11.87 7.60 11.12
N LYS A 110 12.78 6.63 11.20
CA LYS A 110 14.12 6.74 10.59
C LYS A 110 14.06 6.89 9.08
N ARG A 111 13.18 6.16 8.39
CA ARG A 111 13.01 6.24 6.93
C ARG A 111 12.37 7.56 6.49
N LEU A 112 11.45 8.10 7.30
CA LEU A 112 10.65 9.27 6.96
C LEU A 112 11.27 10.60 7.43
N GLN A 113 12.31 10.57 8.25
CA GLN A 113 12.90 11.80 8.83
C GLN A 113 13.38 12.81 7.78
N TYR A 114 13.80 12.34 6.60
CA TYR A 114 14.28 13.17 5.50
C TYR A 114 13.38 13.13 4.27
N ASP A 115 12.16 12.60 4.40
CA ASP A 115 11.22 12.55 3.27
C ASP A 115 10.79 13.95 2.86
N THR A 116 11.00 14.27 1.58
CA THR A 116 10.64 15.56 0.98
C THR A 116 9.46 15.45 0.01
N HIS A 117 8.98 14.23 -0.26
CA HIS A 117 7.97 13.99 -1.29
C HIS A 117 6.54 14.03 -0.76
N ARG A 118 6.33 13.72 0.53
CA ARG A 118 4.99 13.65 1.13
C ARG A 118 4.56 15.00 1.71
N PRO A 119 3.47 15.61 1.20
CA PRO A 119 3.00 16.91 1.68
C PRO A 119 2.71 16.94 3.19
N LEU A 120 2.18 15.86 3.75
CA LEU A 120 1.89 15.74 5.19
C LEU A 120 3.14 15.86 6.06
N LEU A 121 4.31 15.50 5.53
CA LEU A 121 5.57 15.49 6.26
C LEU A 121 6.41 16.77 6.06
N GLN A 122 5.91 17.76 5.32
CA GLN A 122 6.60 19.02 5.07
C GLN A 122 6.34 20.08 6.18
N LYS A 123 5.81 19.65 7.31
CA LYS A 123 5.50 20.51 8.46
C LYS A 123 6.59 20.41 9.54
N PRO A 124 6.78 21.48 10.37
CA PRO A 124 7.80 21.46 11.44
C PRO A 124 7.62 20.34 12.47
N ASN A 125 6.36 19.92 12.74
CA ASN A 125 6.00 18.87 13.69
C ASN A 125 5.89 17.48 13.02
N ARG A 126 6.75 17.18 12.07
CA ARG A 126 6.77 15.92 11.29
C ARG A 126 6.70 14.67 12.18
N GLU A 127 7.52 14.60 13.22
CA GLU A 127 7.58 13.43 14.10
C GLU A 127 6.25 13.18 14.82
N GLU A 128 5.62 14.23 15.30
CA GLU A 128 4.29 14.17 15.94
C GLU A 128 3.23 13.69 14.95
N ILE A 129 3.25 14.21 13.72
CA ILE A 129 2.33 13.79 12.66
C ILE A 129 2.50 12.31 12.34
N ILE A 130 3.73 11.82 12.21
CA ILE A 130 4.03 10.40 11.96
C ILE A 130 3.48 9.55 13.10
N LEU A 131 3.72 9.94 14.33
CA LEU A 131 3.25 9.22 15.52
C LEU A 131 1.72 9.13 15.57
N ASP A 132 1.03 10.26 15.38
CA ASP A 132 -0.44 10.33 15.39
C ASP A 132 -1.04 9.47 14.26
N LEU A 133 -0.54 9.60 13.03
CA LEU A 133 -1.01 8.80 11.90
C LEU A 133 -0.74 7.31 12.11
N TYR A 134 0.41 6.95 12.67
CA TYR A 134 0.74 5.56 12.97
C TYR A 134 -0.26 4.96 13.97
N HIS A 135 -0.57 5.67 15.06
CA HIS A 135 -1.53 5.21 16.06
C HIS A 135 -2.96 5.14 15.52
N GLN A 136 -3.37 6.08 14.67
CA GLN A 136 -4.69 6.08 14.06
C GLN A 136 -4.85 4.96 13.02
N ARG A 137 -3.85 4.72 12.17
CA ARG A 137 -3.94 3.84 11.01
C ARG A 137 -3.59 2.39 11.31
N THR A 138 -2.66 2.13 12.22
CA THR A 138 -2.18 0.76 12.49
C THR A 138 -3.31 -0.21 12.89
N PRO A 139 -4.26 0.12 13.77
CA PRO A 139 -5.39 -0.76 14.05
C PRO A 139 -6.24 -1.06 12.81
N LEU A 140 -6.43 -0.08 11.94
CA LEU A 140 -7.21 -0.22 10.71
C LEU A 140 -6.51 -1.11 9.69
N TYR A 141 -5.18 -0.95 9.50
CA TYR A 141 -4.41 -1.88 8.67
C TYR A 141 -4.48 -3.30 9.18
N ARG A 142 -4.37 -3.50 10.49
CA ARG A 142 -4.45 -4.83 11.12
C ARG A 142 -5.83 -5.47 10.93
N SER A 143 -6.88 -4.68 11.00
CA SER A 143 -8.24 -5.13 10.74
C SER A 143 -8.48 -5.48 9.27
N ALA A 144 -7.89 -4.70 8.35
CA ALA A 144 -8.03 -4.90 6.92
C ALA A 144 -7.21 -6.07 6.37
N ALA A 145 -6.10 -6.44 7.01
CA ALA A 145 -5.18 -7.44 6.50
C ALA A 145 -5.60 -8.87 6.84
N ASP A 146 -5.44 -9.77 5.87
CA ASP A 146 -5.60 -11.21 6.08
C ASP A 146 -4.39 -11.81 6.79
N TYR A 147 -3.20 -11.27 6.53
CA TYR A 147 -1.95 -11.69 7.17
C TYR A 147 -1.06 -10.50 7.50
N ARG A 148 -0.35 -10.60 8.63
CA ARG A 148 0.70 -9.65 9.02
C ARG A 148 2.06 -10.22 8.67
N VAL A 149 2.81 -9.49 7.87
CA VAL A 149 4.17 -9.83 7.48
C VAL A 149 5.14 -8.93 8.24
N HIS A 150 5.82 -9.48 9.24
CA HIS A 150 6.91 -8.77 9.90
C HIS A 150 8.08 -8.62 8.93
N THR A 151 8.43 -7.39 8.60
CA THR A 151 9.48 -7.13 7.63
C THR A 151 10.85 -7.60 8.14
N LYS A 152 11.66 -8.11 7.22
CA LYS A 152 13.01 -8.59 7.48
C LYS A 152 14.03 -7.43 7.33
N LYS A 153 15.29 -7.72 7.52
CA LYS A 153 16.38 -6.71 7.41
C LYS A 153 16.42 -6.05 6.03
N THR A 154 16.13 -6.79 4.97
CA THR A 154 16.13 -6.28 3.60
C THR A 154 14.78 -6.49 2.92
N ALA A 155 14.47 -5.64 1.91
CA ALA A 155 13.28 -5.80 1.08
C ALA A 155 13.28 -7.15 0.33
N LEU A 156 14.45 -7.61 -0.12
CA LEU A 156 14.58 -8.90 -0.78
C LEU A 156 14.19 -10.06 0.15
N GLN A 157 14.71 -10.09 1.37
CA GLN A 157 14.39 -11.13 2.35
C GLN A 157 12.90 -11.15 2.69
N THR A 158 12.26 -9.97 2.76
CA THR A 158 10.81 -9.88 2.97
C THR A 158 10.05 -10.42 1.76
N ALA A 159 10.46 -10.06 0.55
CA ALA A 159 9.86 -10.55 -0.69
C ALA A 159 10.01 -12.09 -0.84
N GLU A 160 11.18 -12.65 -0.55
CA GLU A 160 11.43 -14.10 -0.54
C GLU A 160 10.53 -14.83 0.46
N PHE A 161 10.35 -14.26 1.65
CA PHE A 161 9.42 -14.83 2.65
C PHE A 161 7.97 -14.84 2.12
N ILE A 162 7.52 -13.72 1.52
CA ILE A 162 6.18 -13.62 0.95
C ILE A 162 6.02 -14.60 -0.23
N ALA A 163 6.99 -14.66 -1.14
CA ALA A 163 6.97 -15.55 -2.30
C ALA A 163 6.83 -17.02 -1.87
N ARG A 164 7.62 -17.45 -0.89
CA ARG A 164 7.59 -18.82 -0.37
C ARG A 164 6.28 -19.17 0.31
N LYS A 165 5.67 -18.23 1.04
CA LYS A 165 4.47 -18.49 1.83
C LYS A 165 3.17 -18.29 1.05
N PHE A 166 3.14 -17.34 0.13
CA PHE A 166 1.90 -16.88 -0.54
C PHE A 166 1.98 -16.98 -2.07
N GLY A 167 3.10 -17.38 -2.65
CA GLY A 167 3.28 -17.38 -4.10
C GLY A 167 2.37 -18.34 -4.86
N ASN A 168 1.83 -19.34 -4.20
CA ASN A 168 0.94 -20.36 -4.81
C ASN A 168 -0.56 -20.08 -4.57
N LEU A 169 -0.93 -18.90 -4.07
CA LEU A 169 -2.32 -18.53 -3.82
C LEU A 169 -3.11 -18.24 -5.10
#